data_0ed8167fc13b6bad2a61cc0b36b0ca80
#
_entry.id   0ed8167fc13b6bad2a61cc0b36b0ca80
#
_cell.length_a   1.000
_cell.length_b   1.000
_cell.length_c   1.000
_cell.angle_alpha   90.00
_cell.angle_beta   90.00
_cell.angle_gamma   90.00
#
_symmetry.space_group_name_H-M   'P 1'
#
loop_
_entity.id
_entity.type
_entity.pdbx_description
1 polymer ?
#
loop_
_entity_poly.entity_id
_entity_poly.type
_entity_poly.pdbx_seq_one_letter_code
_entity_poly.pdbx_strand_id
1 'polypeptide(L)'
;LKEEIIATSASGLAWTIVYIALIYRGLKDKSYGMPLVPLALNFAWELVFSIIYPPSTTGIAGTIINGIWMLCDIGILYTYFRYSYNYFYNRYKITKLTWIGLSIFAFIVSFEIMFIGGPFFGQFKYYFNGDIFQGAIFIAYIQNLIISVCFILMIWERRDSKGQSLTIGVFKCIGTGLTVGIYYLFWQHHGKAALMNIIVGVTFLLDLLYILTIYRQLITDGFNPWKRL
;
A
#
# COMPACT_ATOMS: atom_id res chain seq x y z
N LEU A 1 12.40 -21.41 2.96
CA LEU A 1 13.09 -20.63 1.92
C LEU A 1 12.36 -20.66 0.55
N LYS A 2 11.94 -21.86 0.07
CA LYS A 2 11.22 -21.95 -1.23
C LYS A 2 9.83 -21.30 -1.15
N GLU A 3 9.09 -21.60 -0.12
CA GLU A 3 7.75 -21.04 0.13
C GLU A 3 7.78 -19.51 0.27
N GLU A 4 8.79 -19.00 0.96
CA GLU A 4 9.01 -17.57 1.13
C GLU A 4 9.27 -16.87 -0.21
N ILE A 5 10.16 -17.44 -1.03
CA ILE A 5 10.47 -16.89 -2.37
C ILE A 5 9.22 -16.89 -3.24
N ILE A 6 8.43 -17.98 -3.21
CA ILE A 6 7.19 -18.08 -3.99
C ILE A 6 6.18 -17.02 -3.53
N ALA A 7 5.94 -16.92 -2.22
CA ALA A 7 5.00 -15.95 -1.66
C ALA A 7 5.42 -14.51 -1.96
N THR A 8 6.70 -14.18 -1.77
CA THR A 8 7.24 -12.84 -2.04
C THR A 8 7.19 -12.50 -3.53
N SER A 9 7.53 -13.46 -4.41
CA SER A 9 7.47 -13.23 -5.86
C SER A 9 6.03 -13.03 -6.33
N ALA A 10 5.09 -13.85 -5.86
CA ALA A 10 3.68 -13.72 -6.20
C ALA A 10 3.09 -12.40 -5.67
N SER A 11 3.46 -12.00 -4.45
CA SER A 11 3.11 -10.69 -3.90
C SER A 11 3.68 -9.56 -4.76
N GLY A 12 4.95 -9.67 -5.14
CA GLY A 12 5.64 -8.69 -5.97
C GLY A 12 4.95 -8.46 -7.31
N LEU A 13 4.57 -9.53 -7.99
CA LEU A 13 3.82 -9.44 -9.25
C LEU A 13 2.44 -8.81 -9.04
N ALA A 14 1.72 -9.23 -8.02
CA ALA A 14 0.39 -8.71 -7.73
C ALA A 14 0.43 -7.20 -7.41
N TRP A 15 1.36 -6.75 -6.57
CA TRP A 15 1.53 -5.34 -6.27
C TRP A 15 1.99 -4.52 -7.48
N THR A 16 2.85 -5.05 -8.33
CA THR A 16 3.23 -4.38 -9.59
C THR A 16 2.00 -4.09 -10.47
N ILE A 17 1.07 -5.05 -10.56
CA ILE A 17 -0.21 -4.84 -11.27
C ILE A 17 -1.03 -3.73 -10.59
N VAL A 18 -1.07 -3.68 -9.26
CA VAL A 18 -1.76 -2.61 -8.51
C VAL A 18 -1.18 -1.24 -8.85
N TYR A 19 0.15 -1.08 -8.84
CA TYR A 19 0.81 0.20 -9.16
C TYR A 19 0.49 0.66 -10.58
N ILE A 20 0.65 -0.25 -11.56
CA ILE A 20 0.34 0.06 -12.98
C ILE A 20 -1.14 0.46 -13.11
N ALA A 21 -2.05 -0.27 -12.46
CA ALA A 21 -3.47 0.04 -12.51
C ALA A 21 -3.81 1.38 -11.85
N LEU A 22 -3.17 1.73 -10.71
CA LEU A 22 -3.33 3.02 -10.04
C LEU A 22 -2.86 4.19 -10.93
N ILE A 23 -1.69 4.04 -11.56
CA ILE A 23 -1.17 5.06 -12.49
C ILE A 23 -2.10 5.21 -13.69
N TYR A 24 -2.45 4.09 -14.34
CA TYR A 24 -3.32 4.08 -15.51
C TYR A 24 -4.69 4.71 -15.22
N ARG A 25 -5.33 4.29 -14.11
CA ARG A 25 -6.62 4.86 -13.71
C ARG A 25 -6.51 6.32 -13.31
N GLY A 26 -5.46 6.68 -12.57
CA GLY A 26 -5.20 8.04 -12.18
C GLY A 26 -5.11 8.99 -13.38
N LEU A 27 -4.36 8.61 -14.40
CA LEU A 27 -4.21 9.38 -15.63
C LEU A 27 -5.51 9.41 -16.46
N LYS A 28 -6.15 8.26 -16.67
CA LYS A 28 -7.34 8.13 -17.51
C LYS A 28 -8.55 8.85 -16.91
N ASP A 29 -8.74 8.76 -15.61
CA ASP A 29 -9.86 9.38 -14.91
C ASP A 29 -9.55 10.84 -14.48
N LYS A 30 -8.32 11.30 -14.70
CA LYS A 30 -7.82 12.59 -14.21
C LYS A 30 -8.09 12.76 -12.71
N SER A 31 -7.76 11.74 -11.94
CA SER A 31 -7.99 11.64 -10.51
C SER A 31 -6.80 10.99 -9.82
N TYR A 32 -6.70 11.09 -8.50
CA TYR A 32 -5.71 10.34 -7.73
C TYR A 32 -6.31 9.00 -7.28
N GLY A 33 -5.55 7.93 -7.40
CA GLY A 33 -6.00 6.58 -7.00
C GLY A 33 -5.60 6.21 -5.57
N MET A 34 -4.57 6.87 -5.00
CA MET A 34 -4.11 6.61 -3.64
C MET A 34 -4.19 7.88 -2.79
N PRO A 35 -4.87 7.84 -1.61
CA PRO A 35 -4.91 8.96 -0.67
C PRO A 35 -3.52 9.34 -0.15
N LEU A 36 -3.36 10.57 0.36
CA LEU A 36 -2.08 11.13 0.77
C LEU A 36 -1.33 10.27 1.78
N VAL A 37 -1.99 9.88 2.88
CA VAL A 37 -1.31 9.15 3.96
C VAL A 37 -0.80 7.79 3.51
N PRO A 38 -1.62 6.92 2.88
CA PRO A 38 -1.11 5.69 2.29
C PRO A 38 0.04 5.89 1.30
N LEU A 39 -0.10 6.89 0.40
CA LEU A 39 0.92 7.17 -0.62
C LEU A 39 2.25 7.61 0.01
N ALA A 40 2.20 8.47 1.03
CA ALA A 40 3.39 8.93 1.72
C ALA A 40 4.08 7.79 2.49
N LEU A 41 3.31 6.93 3.18
CA LEU A 41 3.83 5.76 3.87
C LEU A 41 4.46 4.76 2.89
N ASN A 42 3.79 4.50 1.77
CA ASN A 42 4.25 3.54 0.77
C ASN A 42 5.57 3.99 0.13
N PHE A 43 5.61 5.23 -0.35
CA PHE A 43 6.81 5.79 -0.93
C PHE A 43 7.98 5.84 0.07
N ALA A 44 7.70 6.21 1.34
CA ALA A 44 8.71 6.23 2.39
C ALA A 44 9.25 4.82 2.69
N TRP A 45 8.37 3.79 2.73
CA TRP A 45 8.79 2.42 2.95
C TRP A 45 9.73 1.94 1.84
N GLU A 46 9.34 2.16 0.59
CA GLU A 46 10.13 1.73 -0.56
C GLU A 46 11.48 2.46 -0.63
N LEU A 47 11.51 3.77 -0.35
CA LEU A 47 12.73 4.55 -0.32
C LEU A 47 13.68 4.08 0.80
N VAL A 48 13.17 3.93 2.02
CA VAL A 48 13.98 3.55 3.19
C VAL A 48 14.51 2.12 3.03
N PHE A 49 13.66 1.18 2.63
CA PHE A 49 14.05 -0.24 2.53
C PHE A 49 14.62 -0.65 1.16
N SER A 50 14.73 0.28 0.22
CA SER A 50 15.56 0.07 -0.98
C SER A 50 16.97 0.63 -0.82
N ILE A 51 17.11 1.77 -0.12
CA ILE A 51 18.36 2.56 -0.13
C ILE A 51 19.07 2.50 1.22
N ILE A 52 18.33 2.68 2.34
CA ILE A 52 18.94 2.84 3.66
C ILE A 52 19.14 1.48 4.36
N TYR A 53 18.08 0.67 4.37
CA TYR A 53 18.05 -0.65 4.99
C TYR A 53 17.64 -1.73 3.95
N PRO A 54 18.45 -1.99 2.92
CA PRO A 54 18.10 -2.97 1.88
C PRO A 54 17.88 -4.37 2.49
N PRO A 55 16.97 -5.19 1.93
CA PRO A 55 16.65 -6.50 2.48
C PRO A 55 17.85 -7.43 2.46
N SER A 56 18.20 -7.98 3.61
CA SER A 56 19.31 -8.91 3.77
C SER A 56 19.00 -10.32 3.22
N THR A 57 17.73 -10.74 3.30
CA THR A 57 17.29 -12.10 2.96
C THR A 57 17.02 -12.31 1.47
N THR A 58 16.49 -11.30 0.78
CA THR A 58 16.20 -11.34 -0.66
C THR A 58 17.31 -10.75 -1.53
N GLY A 59 18.33 -10.16 -0.90
CA GLY A 59 19.51 -9.63 -1.57
C GLY A 59 19.20 -8.59 -2.64
N ILE A 60 20.00 -8.57 -3.71
CA ILE A 60 19.90 -7.62 -4.83
C ILE A 60 18.50 -7.67 -5.50
N ALA A 61 17.89 -8.85 -5.60
CA ALA A 61 16.58 -8.99 -6.25
C ALA A 61 15.47 -8.21 -5.50
N GLY A 62 15.44 -8.31 -4.16
CA GLY A 62 14.50 -7.55 -3.33
C GLY A 62 14.71 -6.04 -3.45
N THR A 63 15.96 -5.60 -3.45
CA THR A 63 16.31 -4.18 -3.64
C THR A 63 15.86 -3.66 -5.00
N ILE A 64 16.04 -4.44 -6.07
CA ILE A 64 15.57 -4.07 -7.41
C ILE A 64 14.05 -3.97 -7.47
N ILE A 65 13.32 -4.92 -6.87
CA ILE A 65 11.86 -4.91 -6.83
C ILE A 65 11.35 -3.67 -6.10
N ASN A 66 11.88 -3.39 -4.92
CA ASN A 66 11.52 -2.19 -4.15
C ASN A 66 11.85 -0.90 -4.93
N GLY A 67 12.99 -0.86 -5.62
CA GLY A 67 13.37 0.26 -6.49
C GLY A 67 12.39 0.47 -7.66
N ILE A 68 11.91 -0.61 -8.27
CA ILE A 68 10.88 -0.54 -9.33
C ILE A 68 9.57 0.01 -8.76
N TRP A 69 9.15 -0.43 -7.58
CA TRP A 69 7.94 0.07 -6.94
C TRP A 69 8.07 1.54 -6.57
N MET A 70 9.23 1.97 -6.05
CA MET A 70 9.51 3.38 -5.80
C MET A 70 9.37 4.23 -7.07
N LEU A 71 9.84 3.74 -8.23
CA LEU A 71 9.64 4.41 -9.51
C LEU A 71 8.15 4.45 -9.92
N CYS A 72 7.40 3.39 -9.68
CA CYS A 72 5.95 3.38 -9.89
C CYS A 72 5.24 4.39 -8.98
N ASP A 73 5.66 4.50 -7.72
CA ASP A 73 5.11 5.49 -6.80
C ASP A 73 5.31 6.94 -7.29
N ILE A 74 6.40 7.24 -8.00
CA ILE A 74 6.56 8.56 -8.65
C ILE A 74 5.41 8.83 -9.63
N GLY A 75 4.95 7.81 -10.36
CA GLY A 75 3.78 7.92 -11.24
C GLY A 75 2.48 8.17 -10.45
N ILE A 76 2.30 7.51 -9.31
CA ILE A 76 1.15 7.72 -8.43
C ILE A 76 1.21 9.10 -7.77
N LEU A 77 2.40 9.54 -7.32
CA LEU A 77 2.66 10.89 -6.82
C LEU A 77 2.29 11.95 -7.85
N TYR A 78 2.69 11.74 -9.11
CA TYR A 78 2.30 12.64 -10.19
C TYR A 78 0.78 12.79 -10.29
N THR A 79 0.03 11.67 -10.27
CA THR A 79 -1.45 11.74 -10.34
C THR A 79 -2.03 12.44 -9.11
N TYR A 80 -1.48 12.20 -7.91
CA TYR A 80 -1.90 12.88 -6.69
C TYR A 80 -1.67 14.40 -6.79
N PHE A 81 -0.46 14.85 -7.05
CA PHE A 81 -0.15 16.26 -7.09
C PHE A 81 -0.82 16.99 -8.27
N ARG A 82 -1.09 16.28 -9.36
CA ARG A 82 -1.74 16.86 -10.56
C ARG A 82 -3.25 17.04 -10.40
N TYR A 83 -3.92 16.12 -9.69
CA TYR A 83 -5.39 16.05 -9.74
C TYR A 83 -6.07 16.21 -8.38
N SER A 84 -5.40 15.95 -7.23
CA SER A 84 -6.08 15.93 -5.94
C SER A 84 -6.45 17.32 -5.41
N TYR A 85 -5.66 18.37 -5.70
CA TYR A 85 -5.90 19.70 -5.16
C TYR A 85 -7.31 20.21 -5.46
N ASN A 86 -7.79 20.06 -6.69
CA ASN A 86 -9.12 20.52 -7.07
C ASN A 86 -10.23 19.84 -6.26
N TYR A 87 -10.06 18.56 -5.97
CA TYR A 87 -10.98 17.84 -5.10
C TYR A 87 -10.99 18.41 -3.67
N PHE A 88 -9.83 18.58 -3.06
CA PHE A 88 -9.71 19.14 -1.71
C PHE A 88 -10.19 20.58 -1.62
N TYR A 89 -9.88 21.40 -2.59
CA TYR A 89 -10.39 22.77 -2.67
C TYR A 89 -11.92 22.81 -2.77
N ASN A 90 -12.50 22.04 -3.66
CA ASN A 90 -13.96 22.03 -3.85
C ASN A 90 -14.69 21.48 -2.64
N ARG A 91 -14.16 20.44 -2.01
CA ARG A 91 -14.80 19.73 -0.89
C ARG A 91 -14.61 20.45 0.44
N TYR A 92 -13.40 20.90 0.74
CA TYR A 92 -13.00 21.38 2.06
C TYR A 92 -12.57 22.85 2.08
N LYS A 93 -12.52 23.51 0.93
CA LYS A 93 -12.05 24.90 0.77
C LYS A 93 -10.61 25.12 1.26
N ILE A 94 -9.78 24.08 1.22
CA ILE A 94 -8.38 24.13 1.63
C ILE A 94 -7.58 24.96 0.63
N THR A 95 -6.75 25.90 1.10
CA THR A 95 -5.88 26.67 0.22
C THR A 95 -4.78 25.79 -0.37
N LYS A 96 -4.22 26.21 -1.50
CA LYS A 96 -3.11 25.47 -2.14
C LYS A 96 -1.88 25.37 -1.22
N LEU A 97 -1.60 26.44 -0.45
CA LEU A 97 -0.49 26.44 0.50
C LEU A 97 -0.71 25.41 1.63
N THR A 98 -1.92 25.37 2.20
CA THR A 98 -2.28 24.37 3.22
C THR A 98 -2.19 22.96 2.67
N TRP A 99 -2.70 22.71 1.44
CA TRP A 99 -2.63 21.39 0.82
C TRP A 99 -1.17 20.93 0.58
N ILE A 100 -0.29 21.85 0.09
CA ILE A 100 1.14 21.56 -0.07
C ILE A 100 1.78 21.29 1.29
N GLY A 101 1.53 22.13 2.30
CA GLY A 101 2.08 21.98 3.64
C GLY A 101 1.70 20.64 4.28
N LEU A 102 0.42 20.26 4.19
CA LEU A 102 -0.04 18.95 4.67
C LEU A 102 0.61 17.78 3.91
N SER A 103 0.81 17.94 2.60
CA SER A 103 1.49 16.92 1.81
C SER A 103 2.95 16.76 2.24
N ILE A 104 3.70 17.84 2.34
CA ILE A 104 5.10 17.81 2.82
C ILE A 104 5.18 17.20 4.23
N PHE A 105 4.31 17.63 5.13
CA PHE A 105 4.24 17.11 6.50
C PHE A 105 4.00 15.59 6.51
N ALA A 106 3.04 15.09 5.71
CA ALA A 106 2.75 13.67 5.62
C ALA A 106 3.98 12.87 5.12
N PHE A 107 4.71 13.37 4.13
CA PHE A 107 5.93 12.71 3.64
C PHE A 107 7.06 12.71 4.68
N ILE A 108 7.29 13.83 5.38
CA ILE A 108 8.31 13.90 6.44
C ILE A 108 7.98 12.90 7.55
N VAL A 109 6.75 12.92 8.06
CA VAL A 109 6.33 12.01 9.15
C VAL A 109 6.39 10.55 8.70
N SER A 110 5.96 10.24 7.47
CA SER A 110 6.02 8.89 6.93
C SER A 110 7.46 8.39 6.79
N PHE A 111 8.37 9.25 6.32
CA PHE A 111 9.79 8.91 6.23
C PHE A 111 10.36 8.60 7.62
N GLU A 112 10.11 9.45 8.61
CA GLU A 112 10.58 9.22 9.98
C GLU A 112 10.01 7.93 10.60
N ILE A 113 8.72 7.66 10.37
CA ILE A 113 8.09 6.41 10.82
C ILE A 113 8.80 5.20 10.22
N MET A 114 9.12 5.21 8.93
CA MET A 114 9.78 4.08 8.26
C MET A 114 11.25 3.97 8.65
N PHE A 115 11.94 5.10 8.75
CA PHE A 115 13.36 5.17 9.09
C PHE A 115 13.63 4.66 10.52
N ILE A 116 12.81 5.07 11.48
CA ILE A 116 12.94 4.68 12.88
C ILE A 116 12.28 3.33 13.14
N GLY A 117 11.14 3.08 12.54
CA GLY A 117 10.28 1.95 12.87
C GLY A 117 10.89 0.58 12.55
N GLY A 118 11.59 0.42 11.41
CA GLY A 118 12.29 -0.82 11.09
C GLY A 118 13.29 -1.24 12.17
N PRO A 119 14.27 -0.41 12.51
CA PRO A 119 15.19 -0.66 13.62
C PRO A 119 14.51 -0.82 14.98
N PHE A 120 13.49 0.01 15.27
CA PHE A 120 12.77 -0.05 16.55
C PHE A 120 12.09 -1.40 16.74
N PHE A 121 11.31 -1.87 15.78
CA PHE A 121 10.66 -3.17 15.89
C PHE A 121 11.67 -4.31 15.78
N GLY A 122 12.64 -4.23 14.88
CA GLY A 122 13.66 -5.25 14.67
C GLY A 122 14.47 -5.58 15.94
N GLN A 123 14.67 -4.62 16.84
CA GLN A 123 15.43 -4.86 18.09
C GLN A 123 14.76 -5.88 19.02
N PHE A 124 13.47 -6.12 18.91
CA PHE A 124 12.76 -7.10 19.75
C PHE A 124 13.03 -8.52 19.26
N LYS A 125 14.13 -9.10 19.69
CA LYS A 125 14.61 -10.43 19.29
C LYS A 125 13.56 -11.54 19.39
N TYR A 126 12.70 -11.46 20.40
CA TYR A 126 11.64 -12.46 20.59
C TYR A 126 10.62 -12.48 19.45
N TYR A 127 10.29 -11.31 18.88
CA TYR A 127 9.27 -11.16 17.83
C TYR A 127 9.88 -11.11 16.43
N PHE A 128 11.02 -10.43 16.28
CA PHE A 128 11.59 -10.08 14.98
C PHE A 128 13.03 -10.56 14.78
N ASN A 129 13.49 -11.51 15.63
CA ASN A 129 14.83 -12.14 15.55
C ASN A 129 16.02 -11.17 15.61
N GLY A 130 15.82 -9.91 15.98
CA GLY A 130 16.86 -8.87 15.91
C GLY A 130 17.11 -8.37 14.49
N ASP A 131 16.20 -8.60 13.56
CA ASP A 131 16.34 -8.26 12.14
C ASP A 131 15.46 -7.02 11.81
N ILE A 132 16.13 -5.98 11.29
CA ILE A 132 15.48 -4.73 10.86
C ILE A 132 14.45 -5.01 9.78
N PHE A 133 14.70 -5.93 8.86
CA PHE A 133 13.79 -6.23 7.76
C PHE A 133 12.52 -6.95 8.24
N GLN A 134 12.61 -7.78 9.27
CA GLN A 134 11.42 -8.36 9.92
C GLN A 134 10.57 -7.26 10.60
N GLY A 135 11.20 -6.27 11.23
CA GLY A 135 10.52 -5.08 11.72
C GLY A 135 9.86 -4.27 10.59
N ALA A 136 10.56 -4.13 9.46
CA ALA A 136 10.04 -3.46 8.26
C ALA A 136 8.78 -4.14 7.70
N ILE A 137 8.77 -5.47 7.63
CA ILE A 137 7.59 -6.25 7.19
C ILE A 137 6.40 -6.01 8.13
N PHE A 138 6.63 -5.95 9.43
CA PHE A 138 5.56 -5.66 10.39
C PHE A 138 4.94 -4.27 10.13
N ILE A 139 5.77 -3.25 9.91
CA ILE A 139 5.29 -1.90 9.58
C ILE A 139 4.59 -1.88 8.23
N ALA A 140 5.08 -2.65 7.23
CA ALA A 140 4.41 -2.78 5.94
C ALA A 140 2.99 -3.33 6.07
N TYR A 141 2.73 -4.24 7.01
CA TYR A 141 1.39 -4.72 7.28
C TYR A 141 0.51 -3.67 7.97
N ILE A 142 1.04 -2.89 8.91
CA ILE A 142 0.32 -1.73 9.48
C ILE A 142 -0.02 -0.73 8.37
N GLN A 143 0.93 -0.43 7.50
CA GLN A 143 0.72 0.42 6.33
C GLN A 143 -0.38 -0.15 5.41
N ASN A 144 -0.35 -1.45 5.11
CA ASN A 144 -1.37 -2.11 4.29
C ASN A 144 -2.76 -2.04 4.91
N LEU A 145 -2.88 -2.17 6.22
CA LEU A 145 -4.11 -1.94 6.95
C LEU A 145 -4.63 -0.52 6.72
N ILE A 146 -3.76 0.49 6.84
CA ILE A 146 -4.10 1.90 6.59
C ILE A 146 -4.53 2.11 5.13
N ILE A 147 -3.83 1.51 4.16
CA ILE A 147 -4.20 1.57 2.73
C ILE A 147 -5.62 1.03 2.52
N SER A 148 -5.94 -0.15 3.09
CA SER A 148 -7.25 -0.77 2.93
C SER A 148 -8.37 0.10 3.49
N VAL A 149 -8.20 0.63 4.70
CA VAL A 149 -9.15 1.58 5.30
C VAL A 149 -9.31 2.83 4.44
N CYS A 150 -8.20 3.45 4.04
CA CYS A 150 -8.24 4.70 3.28
C CYS A 150 -8.85 4.53 1.88
N PHE A 151 -8.68 3.38 1.23
CA PHE A 151 -9.31 3.08 -0.07
C PHE A 151 -10.82 2.98 0.06
N ILE A 152 -11.31 2.30 1.09
CA ILE A 152 -12.76 2.20 1.38
C ILE A 152 -13.33 3.59 1.66
N LEU A 153 -12.71 4.34 2.58
CA LEU A 153 -13.17 5.68 2.97
C LEU A 153 -13.16 6.64 1.77
N MET A 154 -12.15 6.55 0.91
CA MET A 154 -12.06 7.39 -0.29
C MET A 154 -13.26 7.17 -1.23
N ILE A 155 -13.68 5.91 -1.45
CA ILE A 155 -14.85 5.60 -2.28
C ILE A 155 -16.14 6.10 -1.63
N TRP A 156 -16.31 5.85 -0.34
CA TRP A 156 -17.51 6.27 0.38
C TRP A 156 -17.65 7.79 0.43
N GLU A 157 -16.54 8.50 0.58
CA GLU A 157 -16.54 9.96 0.64
C GLU A 157 -16.76 10.61 -0.73
N ARG A 158 -16.06 10.11 -1.75
CA ARG A 158 -16.18 10.64 -3.12
C ARG A 158 -17.48 10.24 -3.78
N ARG A 159 -18.01 9.06 -3.44
CA ARG A 159 -19.15 8.43 -4.10
C ARG A 159 -18.92 8.26 -5.60
N ASP A 160 -17.70 8.03 -6.01
CA ASP A 160 -17.29 7.70 -7.36
C ASP A 160 -16.12 6.71 -7.37
N SER A 161 -15.93 6.04 -8.51
CA SER A 161 -14.84 5.06 -8.72
C SER A 161 -13.62 5.64 -9.44
N LYS A 162 -13.50 6.96 -9.55
CA LYS A 162 -12.38 7.60 -10.26
C LYS A 162 -11.05 7.27 -9.61
N GLY A 163 -10.07 6.91 -10.43
CA GLY A 163 -8.76 6.48 -9.99
C GLY A 163 -8.71 5.08 -9.40
N GLN A 164 -9.84 4.34 -9.38
CA GLN A 164 -9.96 3.00 -8.82
C GLN A 164 -10.51 2.00 -9.84
N SER A 165 -10.22 0.71 -9.61
CA SER A 165 -10.74 -0.40 -10.40
C SER A 165 -10.86 -1.68 -9.58
N LEU A 166 -11.64 -2.64 -10.09
CA LEU A 166 -11.73 -3.96 -9.47
C LEU A 166 -10.36 -4.68 -9.49
N THR A 167 -9.56 -4.46 -10.52
CA THR A 167 -8.19 -4.98 -10.65
C THR A 167 -7.32 -4.56 -9.48
N ILE A 168 -7.36 -3.27 -9.08
CA ILE A 168 -6.61 -2.76 -7.92
C ILE A 168 -7.02 -3.52 -6.66
N GLY A 169 -8.32 -3.69 -6.41
CA GLY A 169 -8.82 -4.38 -5.21
C GLY A 169 -8.41 -5.85 -5.16
N VAL A 170 -8.63 -6.56 -6.26
CA VAL A 170 -8.34 -8.00 -6.35
C VAL A 170 -6.84 -8.27 -6.21
N PHE A 171 -6.00 -7.56 -6.96
CA PHE A 171 -4.56 -7.79 -6.92
C PHE A 171 -3.92 -7.31 -5.62
N LYS A 172 -4.44 -6.25 -4.98
CA LYS A 172 -4.03 -5.87 -3.63
C LYS A 172 -4.33 -6.97 -2.62
N CYS A 173 -5.54 -7.52 -2.65
CA CYS A 173 -5.94 -8.62 -1.78
C CYS A 173 -5.07 -9.88 -2.02
N ILE A 174 -4.77 -10.22 -3.28
CA ILE A 174 -3.88 -11.32 -3.62
C ILE A 174 -2.48 -11.04 -3.08
N GLY A 175 -1.91 -9.88 -3.37
CA GLY A 175 -0.54 -9.52 -3.01
C GLY A 175 -0.29 -9.48 -1.51
N THR A 176 -1.24 -8.96 -0.73
CA THR A 176 -1.08 -8.83 0.72
C THR A 176 -1.65 -10.03 1.48
N GLY A 177 -2.87 -10.45 1.15
CA GLY A 177 -3.61 -11.45 1.92
C GLY A 177 -3.30 -12.89 1.51
N LEU A 178 -3.46 -13.22 0.23
CA LEU A 178 -3.38 -14.61 -0.24
C LEU A 178 -1.96 -15.12 -0.48
N THR A 179 -0.97 -14.24 -0.58
CA THR A 179 0.43 -14.64 -0.78
C THR A 179 1.21 -14.51 0.52
N VAL A 180 1.71 -13.34 0.80
CA VAL A 180 2.55 -13.07 1.98
C VAL A 180 1.75 -13.27 3.27
N GLY A 181 0.46 -12.93 3.30
CA GLY A 181 -0.40 -13.15 4.47
C GLY A 181 -0.52 -14.62 4.84
N ILE A 182 -0.81 -15.49 3.88
CA ILE A 182 -0.86 -16.96 4.11
C ILE A 182 0.50 -17.48 4.55
N TYR A 183 1.59 -17.01 3.92
CA TYR A 183 2.94 -17.39 4.32
C TYR A 183 3.21 -17.06 5.79
N TYR A 184 2.86 -15.85 6.23
CA TYR A 184 3.03 -15.49 7.64
C TYR A 184 2.14 -16.29 8.60
N LEU A 185 0.91 -16.59 8.23
CA LEU A 185 -0.02 -17.33 9.08
C LEU A 185 0.36 -18.81 9.26
N PHE A 186 0.85 -19.45 8.21
CA PHE A 186 0.99 -20.90 8.20
C PHE A 186 2.44 -21.41 8.17
N TRP A 187 3.38 -20.68 7.57
CA TRP A 187 4.75 -21.18 7.39
C TRP A 187 5.79 -20.53 8.28
N GLN A 188 5.57 -19.34 8.77
CA GLN A 188 6.51 -18.70 9.70
C GLN A 188 6.18 -18.99 11.17
N HIS A 189 5.92 -20.11 11.63
CA HIS A 189 5.75 -20.56 13.04
C HIS A 189 5.75 -19.47 14.14
N HIS A 190 4.96 -18.42 13.96
CA HIS A 190 4.94 -17.28 14.84
C HIS A 190 3.79 -17.37 15.85
N GLY A 191 3.77 -18.44 16.63
CA GLY A 191 3.02 -18.40 17.88
C GLY A 191 3.39 -17.21 18.78
N LYS A 192 4.49 -16.52 18.41
CA LYS A 192 5.02 -15.33 19.07
C LYS A 192 4.45 -14.02 18.51
N ALA A 193 3.86 -14.00 17.34
CA ALA A 193 3.38 -12.78 16.67
C ALA A 193 1.85 -12.75 16.51
N ALA A 194 1.11 -13.02 17.59
CA ALA A 194 -0.35 -12.94 17.59
C ALA A 194 -0.86 -11.59 17.01
N LEU A 195 -0.16 -10.50 17.31
CA LEU A 195 -0.49 -9.18 16.77
C LEU A 195 -0.33 -9.14 15.24
N MET A 196 0.72 -9.74 14.68
CA MET A 196 0.92 -9.83 13.23
C MET A 196 -0.23 -10.61 12.58
N ASN A 197 -0.62 -11.75 13.17
CA ASN A 197 -1.72 -12.57 12.66
C ASN A 197 -3.05 -11.80 12.67
N ILE A 198 -3.31 -11.01 13.72
CA ILE A 198 -4.49 -10.14 13.79
C ILE A 198 -4.45 -9.09 12.67
N ILE A 199 -3.33 -8.40 12.50
CA ILE A 199 -3.18 -7.36 11.46
C ILE A 199 -3.36 -7.96 10.06
N VAL A 200 -2.75 -9.11 9.78
CA VAL A 200 -2.92 -9.83 8.51
C VAL A 200 -4.39 -10.19 8.27
N GLY A 201 -5.05 -10.80 9.27
CA GLY A 201 -6.45 -11.19 9.16
C GLY A 201 -7.39 -10.00 8.95
N VAL A 202 -7.21 -8.92 9.72
CA VAL A 202 -8.01 -7.71 9.59
C VAL A 202 -7.77 -7.03 8.24
N THR A 203 -6.52 -6.95 7.78
CA THR A 203 -6.19 -6.39 6.45
C THR A 203 -6.87 -7.19 5.34
N PHE A 204 -6.84 -8.53 5.42
CA PHE A 204 -7.51 -9.38 4.45
C PHE A 204 -9.03 -9.14 4.40
N LEU A 205 -9.69 -9.06 5.57
CA LEU A 205 -11.13 -8.77 5.65
C LEU A 205 -11.46 -7.37 5.08
N LEU A 206 -10.63 -6.38 5.34
CA LEU A 206 -10.80 -5.05 4.78
C LEU A 206 -10.56 -5.02 3.26
N ASP A 207 -9.63 -5.82 2.75
CA ASP A 207 -9.43 -5.95 1.30
C ASP A 207 -10.63 -6.58 0.62
N LEU A 208 -11.26 -7.59 1.23
CA LEU A 208 -12.53 -8.15 0.74
C LEU A 208 -13.65 -7.09 0.76
N LEU A 209 -13.74 -6.32 1.84
CA LEU A 209 -14.71 -5.21 1.92
C LEU A 209 -14.43 -4.15 0.86
N TYR A 210 -13.16 -3.82 0.61
CA TYR A 210 -12.80 -2.89 -0.46
C TYR A 210 -13.19 -3.41 -1.84
N ILE A 211 -12.95 -4.70 -2.13
CA ILE A 211 -13.39 -5.34 -3.40
C ILE A 211 -14.90 -5.21 -3.57
N LEU A 212 -15.68 -5.51 -2.54
CA LEU A 212 -17.15 -5.38 -2.58
C LEU A 212 -17.57 -3.92 -2.76
N THR A 213 -16.91 -3.00 -2.09
CA THR A 213 -17.20 -1.55 -2.17
C THR A 213 -16.95 -1.01 -3.56
N ILE A 214 -15.76 -1.29 -4.14
CA ILE A 214 -15.42 -0.81 -5.49
C ILE A 214 -16.29 -1.49 -6.55
N TYR A 215 -16.59 -2.78 -6.41
CA TYR A 215 -17.47 -3.49 -7.32
C TYR A 215 -18.86 -2.82 -7.40
N ARG A 216 -19.46 -2.54 -6.23
CA ARG A 216 -20.78 -1.86 -6.14
C ARG A 216 -20.71 -0.45 -6.70
N GLN A 217 -19.65 0.30 -6.37
CA GLN A 217 -19.49 1.67 -6.87
C GLN A 217 -19.33 1.72 -8.39
N LEU A 218 -18.60 0.77 -8.98
CA LEU A 218 -18.46 0.67 -10.44
C LEU A 218 -19.80 0.44 -11.14
N ILE A 219 -20.65 -0.43 -10.59
CA ILE A 219 -22.01 -0.66 -11.12
C ILE A 219 -22.85 0.62 -11.00
N THR A 220 -22.78 1.30 -9.86
CA THR A 220 -23.51 2.56 -9.63
C THR A 220 -23.06 3.65 -10.61
N ASP A 221 -21.78 3.70 -10.95
CA ASP A 221 -21.21 4.64 -11.92
C ASP A 221 -21.49 4.23 -13.38
N GLY A 222 -22.20 3.11 -13.62
CA GLY A 222 -22.56 2.61 -14.96
C GLY A 222 -21.44 1.87 -15.69
N PHE A 223 -20.38 1.45 -14.97
CA PHE A 223 -19.29 0.70 -15.55
C PHE A 223 -19.43 -0.82 -15.37
N ASN A 224 -18.92 -1.58 -16.32
CA ASN A 224 -18.72 -3.02 -16.13
C ASN A 224 -17.45 -3.24 -15.28
N PRO A 225 -17.56 -3.78 -14.04
CA PRO A 225 -16.42 -3.95 -13.15
C PRO A 225 -15.30 -4.81 -13.74
N TRP A 226 -15.63 -5.82 -14.55
CA TRP A 226 -14.67 -6.76 -15.13
C TRP A 226 -13.94 -6.21 -16.37
N LYS A 227 -14.45 -5.15 -16.98
CA LYS A 227 -13.87 -4.53 -18.18
C LYS A 227 -13.14 -3.22 -17.87
N ARG A 228 -13.20 -2.74 -16.63
CA ARG A 228 -12.55 -1.52 -16.20
C ARG A 228 -11.22 -1.86 -15.52
N LEU A 229 -10.17 -1.87 -16.33
CA LEU A 229 -8.78 -1.96 -15.81
C LEU A 229 -8.41 -0.70 -15.08
#